data_0136304228cdf1c89c5025c1a9222d2d
#
_entry.id   0136304228cdf1c89c5025c1a9222d2d
#
_cell.length_a   1.000
_cell.length_b   1.000
_cell.length_c   1.000
_cell.angle_alpha   90.00
_cell.angle_beta   90.00
_cell.angle_gamma   90.00
#
_symmetry.space_group_name_H-M   'P 1'
#
loop_
_entity.id
_entity.type
_entity.pdbx_description
1 polymer ?
#
loop_
_entity_poly.entity_id
_entity_poly.type
_entity_poly.pdbx_seq_one_letter_code
_entity_poly.pdbx_strand_id
1 'polypeptide(L)'
;MTNDRERLRESYRPERVRVLFVGEAPPTSGAFFYRRDSGLYRALSTTFDEAFPRLRGVDFLAEFRYLGCYLVDLCGRPVDRLGSRERREARRVGEARLAGVLRQFRPLAIVVLLRSINENSVRAELVAAWSGAHIVVPYPGRWMRWRSQFKEILVPALRRWKRDKVLGRM
;
A
#
# COMPACT_ATOMS: atom_id res chain seq x y z
N MET A 1 9.30 1.03 -20.02
CA MET A 1 9.33 1.48 -18.61
C MET A 1 8.14 0.98 -17.77
N THR A 2 6.91 1.11 -18.23
CA THR A 2 5.74 0.63 -17.47
C THR A 2 5.78 -0.89 -17.25
N ASN A 3 6.26 -1.65 -18.22
CA ASN A 3 6.36 -3.11 -18.15
C ASN A 3 7.36 -3.61 -17.08
N ASP A 4 8.48 -2.91 -16.87
CA ASP A 4 9.51 -3.34 -15.92
C ASP A 4 9.08 -3.12 -14.46
N ARG A 5 8.35 -2.03 -14.17
CA ARG A 5 7.78 -1.79 -12.84
C ARG A 5 6.72 -2.83 -12.49
N GLU A 6 5.83 -3.16 -13.43
CA GLU A 6 4.81 -4.17 -13.21
C GLU A 6 5.42 -5.56 -13.03
N ARG A 7 6.42 -5.94 -13.84
CA ARG A 7 7.15 -7.21 -13.66
C ARG A 7 7.80 -7.29 -12.29
N LEU A 8 8.45 -6.21 -11.85
CA LEU A 8 9.08 -6.15 -10.53
C LEU A 8 8.04 -6.24 -9.41
N ARG A 9 6.92 -5.51 -9.52
CA ARG A 9 5.80 -5.63 -8.58
C ARG A 9 5.30 -7.06 -8.50
N GLU A 10 5.03 -7.69 -9.65
CA GLU A 10 4.54 -9.06 -9.74
C GLU A 10 5.52 -10.09 -9.13
N SER A 11 6.83 -9.86 -9.23
CA SER A 11 7.83 -10.76 -8.63
C SER A 11 7.74 -10.80 -7.09
N TYR A 12 7.18 -9.76 -6.47
CA TYR A 12 6.93 -9.67 -5.04
C TYR A 12 5.47 -9.98 -4.65
N ARG A 13 4.65 -10.43 -5.61
CA ARG A 13 3.28 -10.81 -5.29
C ARG A 13 3.28 -12.07 -4.39
N PRO A 14 2.61 -12.04 -3.23
CA PRO A 14 2.44 -13.22 -2.42
C PRO A 14 1.50 -14.23 -3.10
N GLU A 15 1.60 -15.50 -2.74
CA GLU A 15 0.67 -16.54 -3.20
C GLU A 15 -0.78 -16.17 -2.85
N ARG A 16 -0.98 -15.63 -1.65
CA ARG A 16 -2.26 -15.06 -1.21
C ARG A 16 -2.07 -13.64 -0.70
N VAL A 17 -2.70 -12.67 -1.35
CA VAL A 17 -2.75 -11.30 -0.86
C VAL A 17 -3.72 -11.23 0.33
N ARG A 18 -3.18 -10.99 1.51
CA ARG A 18 -3.93 -10.87 2.77
C ARG A 18 -4.18 -9.43 3.16
N VAL A 19 -3.18 -8.58 3.01
CA VAL A 19 -3.27 -7.15 3.28
C VAL A 19 -2.81 -6.39 2.04
N LEU A 20 -3.71 -5.60 1.48
CA LEU A 20 -3.42 -4.77 0.31
C LEU A 20 -3.10 -3.34 0.77
N PHE A 21 -1.93 -2.86 0.42
CA PHE A 21 -1.52 -1.47 0.59
C PHE A 21 -1.82 -0.71 -0.68
N VAL A 22 -2.49 0.45 -0.57
CA VAL A 22 -2.94 1.25 -1.71
C VAL A 22 -2.26 2.61 -1.67
N GLY A 23 -1.33 2.83 -2.59
CA GLY A 23 -0.72 4.13 -2.87
C GLY A 23 -1.51 4.92 -3.91
N GLU A 24 -1.13 6.18 -4.14
CA GLU A 24 -1.79 7.01 -5.15
C GLU A 24 -1.31 6.68 -6.56
N ALA A 25 -0.03 6.79 -6.78
CA ALA A 25 0.61 6.64 -8.08
C ALA A 25 2.14 6.48 -7.93
N PRO A 26 2.82 5.88 -8.89
CA PRO A 26 4.28 5.93 -8.93
C PRO A 26 4.73 7.39 -9.15
N PRO A 27 5.83 7.84 -8.50
CA PRO A 27 6.32 9.20 -8.69
C PRO A 27 7.01 9.39 -10.05
N THR A 28 7.01 10.62 -10.57
CA THR A 28 7.76 10.98 -11.81
C THR A 28 9.26 10.85 -11.65
N SER A 29 9.79 10.93 -10.42
CA SER A 29 11.23 10.74 -10.13
C SER A 29 11.77 9.37 -10.53
N GLY A 30 10.88 8.38 -10.73
CA GLY A 30 11.27 7.01 -11.02
C GLY A 30 11.47 6.13 -9.79
N ALA A 31 11.54 6.70 -8.58
CA ALA A 31 11.60 5.92 -7.35
C ALA A 31 10.41 4.96 -7.25
N PHE A 32 10.65 3.75 -6.73
CA PHE A 32 9.62 2.72 -6.71
C PHE A 32 9.76 1.84 -5.46
N PHE A 33 8.65 1.59 -4.79
CA PHE A 33 8.63 0.81 -3.55
C PHE A 33 9.40 -0.52 -3.67
N TYR A 34 9.15 -1.28 -4.71
CA TYR A 34 9.78 -2.58 -4.93
C TYR A 34 11.24 -2.50 -5.42
N ARG A 35 11.75 -1.31 -5.75
CA ARG A 35 13.18 -1.05 -5.96
C ARG A 35 13.93 -0.69 -4.67
N ARG A 36 13.21 -0.51 -3.55
CA ARG A 36 13.79 -0.15 -2.25
C ARG A 36 14.35 1.27 -2.19
N ASP A 37 14.06 2.12 -3.16
CA ASP A 37 14.62 3.47 -3.31
C ASP A 37 13.63 4.59 -2.99
N SER A 38 12.38 4.26 -2.62
CA SER A 38 11.35 5.25 -2.30
C SER A 38 11.28 5.59 -0.81
N GLY A 39 10.78 6.80 -0.50
CA GLY A 39 10.49 7.20 0.88
C GLY A 39 9.44 6.30 1.55
N LEU A 40 8.47 5.82 0.77
CA LEU A 40 7.44 4.90 1.26
C LEU A 40 8.03 3.54 1.66
N TYR A 41 9.02 3.03 0.90
CA TYR A 41 9.74 1.81 1.28
C TYR A 41 10.40 1.97 2.65
N ARG A 42 11.14 3.06 2.85
CA ARG A 42 11.81 3.31 4.14
C ARG A 42 10.81 3.44 5.29
N ALA A 43 9.70 4.15 5.07
CA ALA A 43 8.67 4.34 6.09
C ALA A 43 7.99 3.01 6.47
N LEU A 44 7.63 2.19 5.50
CA LEU A 44 7.02 0.88 5.77
C LEU A 44 8.02 -0.07 6.42
N SER A 45 9.26 -0.17 5.92
CA SER A 45 10.30 -1.00 6.51
C SER A 45 10.51 -0.68 7.99
N THR A 46 10.71 0.60 8.34
CA THR A 46 10.89 1.00 9.75
C THR A 46 9.65 0.76 10.61
N THR A 47 8.45 0.85 10.01
CA THR A 47 7.19 0.59 10.73
C THR A 47 7.03 -0.91 11.03
N PHE A 48 7.39 -1.77 10.08
CA PHE A 48 7.40 -3.23 10.28
C PHE A 48 8.46 -3.65 11.30
N ASP A 49 9.64 -3.05 11.30
CA ASP A 49 10.68 -3.28 12.32
C ASP A 49 10.22 -2.90 13.72
N GLU A 50 9.40 -1.85 13.85
CA GLU A 50 8.81 -1.44 15.12
C GLU A 50 7.67 -2.36 15.54
N ALA A 51 6.82 -2.77 14.60
CA ALA A 51 5.73 -3.70 14.88
C ALA A 51 6.25 -5.10 15.24
N PHE A 52 7.31 -5.54 14.57
CA PHE A 52 7.88 -6.88 14.65
C PHE A 52 9.41 -6.82 14.80
N PRO A 53 9.95 -6.54 16.00
CA PRO A 53 11.39 -6.38 16.21
C PRO A 53 12.26 -7.55 15.73
N ARG A 54 11.68 -8.74 15.62
CA ARG A 54 12.38 -9.94 15.08
C ARG A 54 12.70 -9.85 13.58
N LEU A 55 12.04 -8.94 12.85
CA LEU A 55 12.29 -8.74 11.42
C LEU A 55 13.44 -7.76 11.13
N ARG A 56 14.02 -7.14 12.16
CA ARG A 56 15.16 -6.24 11.99
C ARG A 56 16.33 -6.97 11.38
N GLY A 57 16.87 -6.39 10.30
CA GLY A 57 17.99 -6.98 9.57
C GLY A 57 17.63 -8.07 8.58
N VAL A 58 16.34 -8.42 8.46
CA VAL A 58 15.83 -9.33 7.44
C VAL A 58 15.46 -8.56 6.17
N ASP A 59 15.44 -9.20 5.01
CA ASP A 59 14.96 -8.57 3.78
C ASP A 59 13.47 -8.19 3.91
N PHE A 60 13.21 -6.89 4.07
CA PHE A 60 11.84 -6.39 4.29
C PHE A 60 10.87 -6.79 3.17
N LEU A 61 11.24 -6.73 1.90
CA LEU A 61 10.32 -7.08 0.81
C LEU A 61 10.02 -8.59 0.79
N ALA A 62 10.98 -9.42 1.14
CA ALA A 62 10.75 -10.86 1.28
C ALA A 62 9.76 -11.14 2.41
N GLU A 63 9.93 -10.50 3.57
CA GLU A 63 9.01 -10.63 4.71
C GLU A 63 7.63 -10.03 4.42
N PHE A 64 7.57 -8.86 3.77
CA PHE A 64 6.34 -8.22 3.34
C PHE A 64 5.50 -9.17 2.47
N ARG A 65 6.16 -9.79 1.46
CA ARG A 65 5.55 -10.83 0.62
C ARG A 65 5.13 -12.05 1.44
N TYR A 66 5.99 -12.55 2.32
CA TYR A 66 5.74 -13.74 3.13
C TYR A 66 4.55 -13.57 4.07
N LEU A 67 4.39 -12.38 4.65
CA LEU A 67 3.23 -12.02 5.46
C LEU A 67 1.93 -11.87 4.67
N GLY A 68 1.98 -11.97 3.35
CA GLY A 68 0.81 -11.79 2.48
C GLY A 68 0.49 -10.32 2.20
N CYS A 69 1.45 -9.41 2.38
CA CYS A 69 1.30 -8.00 2.07
C CYS A 69 1.63 -7.73 0.60
N TYR A 70 0.86 -6.86 -0.02
CA TYR A 70 1.08 -6.43 -1.40
C TYR A 70 0.72 -4.96 -1.55
N LEU A 71 1.51 -4.22 -2.33
CA LEU A 71 1.30 -2.80 -2.55
C LEU A 71 0.99 -2.54 -4.02
N VAL A 72 -0.10 -1.82 -4.26
CA VAL A 72 -0.51 -1.35 -5.58
C VAL A 72 -0.78 0.15 -5.54
N ASP A 73 -0.76 0.79 -6.71
CA ASP A 73 -1.14 2.19 -6.85
C ASP A 73 -2.54 2.30 -7.44
N LEU A 74 -3.32 3.28 -6.96
CA LEU A 74 -4.64 3.62 -7.50
C LEU A 74 -4.52 4.05 -8.97
N CYS A 75 -3.57 4.95 -9.27
CA CYS A 75 -3.29 5.43 -10.62
C CYS A 75 -2.13 4.66 -11.24
N GLY A 76 -2.27 4.20 -12.48
CA GLY A 76 -1.22 3.45 -13.18
C GLY A 76 -0.07 4.31 -13.70
N ARG A 77 -0.21 5.64 -13.68
CA ARG A 77 0.77 6.61 -14.16
C ARG A 77 1.05 7.68 -13.10
N PRO A 78 2.22 8.33 -13.13
CA PRO A 78 2.52 9.45 -12.25
C PRO A 78 1.48 10.56 -12.35
N VAL A 79 1.13 11.15 -11.19
CA VAL A 79 0.15 12.24 -11.09
C VAL A 79 0.68 13.46 -10.35
N ASP A 80 1.92 13.40 -9.87
CA ASP A 80 2.55 14.42 -9.04
C ASP A 80 2.82 15.74 -9.76
N ARG A 81 2.84 15.75 -11.10
CA ARG A 81 2.95 16.96 -11.95
C ARG A 81 1.64 17.40 -12.59
N LEU A 82 0.54 16.70 -12.32
CA LEU A 82 -0.77 17.08 -12.86
C LEU A 82 -1.40 18.20 -12.05
N GLY A 83 -2.20 19.02 -12.72
CA GLY A 83 -3.07 19.99 -12.07
C GLY A 83 -4.15 19.29 -11.23
N SER A 84 -4.76 20.04 -10.29
CA SER A 84 -5.74 19.46 -9.35
C SER A 84 -6.93 18.77 -10.03
N ARG A 85 -7.41 19.30 -11.15
CA ARG A 85 -8.51 18.71 -11.92
C ARG A 85 -8.10 17.40 -12.58
N GLU A 86 -6.98 17.41 -13.28
CA GLU A 86 -6.43 16.23 -13.96
C GLU A 86 -6.07 15.11 -12.99
N ARG A 87 -5.50 15.48 -11.83
CA ARG A 87 -5.18 14.52 -10.76
C ARG A 87 -6.43 13.87 -10.17
N ARG A 88 -7.51 14.64 -9.96
CA ARG A 88 -8.80 14.09 -9.53
C ARG A 88 -9.37 13.12 -10.56
N GLU A 89 -9.30 13.46 -11.85
CA GLU A 89 -9.78 12.57 -12.90
C GLU A 89 -8.96 11.29 -12.99
N ALA A 90 -7.63 11.37 -12.91
CA ALA A 90 -6.74 10.21 -12.88
C ALA A 90 -7.08 9.26 -11.70
N ARG A 91 -7.36 9.79 -10.52
CA ARG A 91 -7.80 9.01 -9.37
C ARG A 91 -9.15 8.33 -9.63
N ARG A 92 -10.10 9.03 -10.25
CA ARG A 92 -11.41 8.49 -10.58
C ARG A 92 -11.32 7.34 -11.57
N VAL A 93 -10.50 7.48 -12.60
CA VAL A 93 -10.19 6.39 -13.54
C VAL A 93 -9.57 5.19 -12.82
N GLY A 94 -8.72 5.45 -11.82
CA GLY A 94 -8.07 4.41 -11.01
C GLY A 94 -9.02 3.57 -10.16
N GLU A 95 -10.23 4.07 -9.84
CA GLU A 95 -11.20 3.35 -9.02
C GLU A 95 -11.61 2.00 -9.64
N ALA A 96 -11.84 1.96 -10.96
CA ALA A 96 -12.19 0.73 -11.66
C ALA A 96 -11.03 -0.30 -11.62
N ARG A 97 -9.79 0.18 -11.74
CA ARG A 97 -8.59 -0.67 -11.61
C ARG A 97 -8.48 -1.26 -10.21
N LEU A 98 -8.64 -0.43 -9.18
CA LEU A 98 -8.59 -0.88 -7.80
C LEU A 98 -9.73 -1.86 -7.48
N ALA A 99 -10.94 -1.61 -7.97
CA ALA A 99 -12.05 -2.54 -7.83
C ALA A 99 -11.74 -3.92 -8.46
N GLY A 100 -11.08 -3.93 -9.62
CA GLY A 100 -10.60 -5.16 -10.26
C GLY A 100 -9.59 -5.91 -9.38
N VAL A 101 -8.63 -5.21 -8.79
CA VAL A 101 -7.64 -5.76 -7.86
C VAL A 101 -8.32 -6.36 -6.62
N LEU A 102 -9.29 -5.66 -6.04
CA LEU A 102 -10.05 -6.13 -4.88
C LEU A 102 -10.86 -7.39 -5.19
N ARG A 103 -11.49 -7.47 -6.37
CA ARG A 103 -12.20 -8.69 -6.81
C ARG A 103 -11.26 -9.86 -7.00
N GLN A 104 -10.10 -9.61 -7.60
CA GLN A 104 -9.10 -10.64 -7.90
C GLN A 104 -8.49 -11.22 -6.64
N PHE A 105 -8.05 -10.37 -5.71
CA PHE A 105 -7.28 -10.81 -4.56
C PHE A 105 -8.11 -11.03 -3.30
N ARG A 106 -9.25 -10.36 -3.16
CA ARG A 106 -10.11 -10.41 -1.98
C ARG A 106 -9.32 -10.38 -0.65
N PRO A 107 -8.50 -9.32 -0.45
CA PRO A 107 -7.68 -9.24 0.76
C PRO A 107 -8.56 -9.21 2.02
N LEU A 108 -8.00 -9.56 3.17
CA LEU A 108 -8.68 -9.48 4.46
C LEU A 108 -8.69 -8.05 5.01
N ALA A 109 -7.72 -7.25 4.61
CA ALA A 109 -7.59 -5.86 5.02
C ALA A 109 -6.98 -5.02 3.90
N ILE A 110 -7.30 -3.71 3.92
CA ILE A 110 -6.62 -2.71 3.10
C ILE A 110 -6.04 -1.60 3.97
N VAL A 111 -4.92 -1.05 3.51
CA VAL A 111 -4.26 0.14 4.08
C VAL A 111 -4.18 1.20 3.00
N VAL A 112 -4.94 2.27 3.14
CA VAL A 112 -4.87 3.42 2.25
C VAL A 112 -3.77 4.36 2.72
N LEU A 113 -2.72 4.51 1.91
CA LEU A 113 -1.46 5.18 2.26
C LEU A 113 -1.48 6.71 2.09
N LEU A 114 -2.64 7.28 1.79
CA LEU A 114 -2.81 8.73 1.59
C LEU A 114 -4.28 9.10 1.83
N ARG A 115 -4.54 9.98 2.80
CA ARG A 115 -5.90 10.38 3.16
C ARG A 115 -6.73 10.90 1.98
N SER A 116 -6.11 11.63 1.06
CA SER A 116 -6.81 12.25 -0.09
C SER A 116 -7.31 11.27 -1.15
N ILE A 117 -6.93 9.99 -1.09
CA ILE A 117 -7.48 8.95 -1.97
C ILE A 117 -8.47 8.01 -1.25
N ASN A 118 -8.80 8.30 -0.01
CA ASN A 118 -9.69 7.45 0.76
C ASN A 118 -11.07 7.28 0.11
N GLU A 119 -11.68 8.37 -0.35
CA GLU A 119 -12.98 8.30 -1.01
C GLU A 119 -12.94 7.47 -2.30
N ASN A 120 -11.85 7.55 -3.07
CA ASN A 120 -11.66 6.72 -4.26
C ASN A 120 -11.57 5.23 -3.88
N SER A 121 -10.86 4.92 -2.78
CA SER A 121 -10.76 3.54 -2.28
C SER A 121 -12.11 3.01 -1.84
N VAL A 122 -12.89 3.78 -1.08
CA VAL A 122 -14.25 3.40 -0.65
C VAL A 122 -15.17 3.15 -1.87
N ARG A 123 -15.12 4.01 -2.90
CA ARG A 123 -15.90 3.77 -4.12
C ARG A 123 -15.48 2.48 -4.84
N ALA A 124 -14.17 2.20 -4.90
CA ALA A 124 -13.68 0.96 -5.49
C ALA A 124 -14.12 -0.27 -4.70
N GLU A 125 -14.15 -0.19 -3.36
CA GLU A 125 -14.65 -1.26 -2.48
C GLU A 125 -16.12 -1.56 -2.73
N LEU A 126 -16.94 -0.52 -2.83
CA LEU A 126 -18.38 -0.67 -3.14
C LEU A 126 -18.58 -1.35 -4.51
N VAL A 127 -17.87 -0.90 -5.53
CA VAL A 127 -17.91 -1.50 -6.88
C VAL A 127 -17.43 -2.96 -6.87
N ALA A 128 -16.43 -3.28 -6.04
CA ALA A 128 -15.92 -4.64 -5.91
C ALA A 128 -16.80 -5.54 -5.03
N ALA A 129 -17.80 -5.00 -4.34
CA ALA A 129 -18.54 -5.68 -3.28
C ALA A 129 -17.57 -6.31 -2.26
N TRP A 130 -16.55 -5.56 -1.89
CA TRP A 130 -15.56 -5.97 -0.92
C TRP A 130 -15.87 -5.37 0.46
N SER A 131 -15.75 -6.18 1.49
CA SER A 131 -15.92 -5.77 2.88
C SER A 131 -14.86 -6.45 3.75
N GLY A 132 -13.91 -5.72 4.21
CA GLY A 132 -12.83 -6.18 5.08
C GLY A 132 -12.39 -5.06 6.01
N ALA A 133 -11.30 -5.26 6.72
CA ALA A 133 -10.72 -4.20 7.55
C ALA A 133 -10.13 -3.10 6.66
N HIS A 134 -10.55 -1.86 6.89
CA HIS A 134 -10.08 -0.68 6.16
C HIS A 134 -9.42 0.29 7.12
N ILE A 135 -8.18 0.64 6.89
CA ILE A 135 -7.49 1.71 7.61
C ILE A 135 -6.88 2.72 6.65
N VAL A 136 -6.82 3.96 7.11
CA VAL A 136 -6.24 5.09 6.38
C VAL A 136 -5.13 5.68 7.20
N VAL A 137 -3.97 5.86 6.59
CA VAL A 137 -2.83 6.52 7.21
C VAL A 137 -2.48 7.79 6.45
N PRO A 138 -1.92 8.82 7.11
CA PRO A 138 -1.34 9.94 6.39
C PRO A 138 -0.13 9.46 5.59
N TYR A 139 0.15 10.06 4.45
CA TYR A 139 1.38 9.76 3.72
C TYR A 139 2.61 10.11 4.57
N PRO A 140 3.56 9.20 4.76
CA PRO A 140 4.72 9.42 5.63
C PRO A 140 5.80 10.25 4.92
N GLY A 141 5.44 11.45 4.48
CA GLY A 141 6.33 12.37 3.77
C GLY A 141 7.50 12.87 4.65
N ARG A 142 8.12 13.98 4.24
CA ARG A 142 9.28 14.54 4.94
C ARG A 142 8.99 15.09 6.34
N TRP A 143 7.73 15.39 6.67
CA TRP A 143 7.36 15.97 7.95
C TRP A 143 7.26 14.90 9.04
N MET A 144 7.97 15.11 10.14
CA MET A 144 8.02 14.15 11.26
C MET A 144 6.63 13.81 11.82
N ARG A 145 5.73 14.81 11.95
CA ARG A 145 4.36 14.59 12.44
C ARG A 145 3.60 13.55 11.63
N TRP A 146 3.76 13.54 10.31
CA TRP A 146 3.08 12.56 9.44
C TRP A 146 3.70 11.16 9.57
N ARG A 147 5.02 11.09 9.74
CA ARG A 147 5.70 9.83 10.00
C ARG A 147 5.29 9.24 11.35
N SER A 148 5.16 10.07 12.40
CA SER A 148 4.68 9.63 13.71
C SER A 148 3.25 9.12 13.63
N GLN A 149 2.32 9.87 13.04
CA GLN A 149 0.93 9.44 12.88
C GLN A 149 0.81 8.17 12.02
N PHE A 150 1.61 8.05 10.98
CA PHE A 150 1.66 6.85 10.16
C PHE A 150 1.95 5.61 11.01
N LYS A 151 2.98 5.67 11.85
CA LYS A 151 3.35 4.60 12.77
C LYS A 151 2.33 4.37 13.89
N GLU A 152 1.84 5.44 14.51
CA GLU A 152 0.84 5.37 15.57
C GLU A 152 -0.42 4.63 15.15
N ILE A 153 -0.82 4.74 13.88
CA ILE A 153 -1.97 4.03 13.32
C ILE A 153 -1.57 2.62 12.87
N LEU A 154 -0.47 2.48 12.14
CA LEU A 154 -0.15 1.23 11.45
C LEU A 154 0.47 0.17 12.37
N VAL A 155 1.33 0.55 13.32
CA VAL A 155 1.98 -0.41 14.22
C VAL A 155 0.96 -1.23 15.04
N PRO A 156 -0.02 -0.60 15.72
CA PRO A 156 -1.05 -1.36 16.46
C PRO A 156 -1.90 -2.24 15.53
N ALA A 157 -2.22 -1.77 14.33
CA ALA A 157 -2.99 -2.53 13.36
C ALA A 157 -2.22 -3.78 12.91
N LEU A 158 -0.94 -3.65 12.57
CA LEU A 158 -0.09 -4.78 12.18
C LEU A 158 0.02 -5.83 13.29
N ARG A 159 0.24 -5.38 14.54
CA ARG A 159 0.31 -6.28 15.71
C ARG A 159 -1.00 -7.02 15.93
N ARG A 160 -2.13 -6.33 15.83
CA ARG A 160 -3.47 -6.93 15.93
C ARG A 160 -3.69 -7.94 14.80
N TRP A 161 -3.43 -7.57 13.55
CA TRP A 161 -3.59 -8.44 12.39
C TRP A 161 -2.70 -9.68 12.44
N LYS A 162 -1.54 -9.57 13.07
CA LYS A 162 -0.69 -10.74 13.32
C LYS A 162 -1.31 -11.70 14.33
N ARG A 163 -1.79 -11.17 15.44
CA ARG A 163 -2.49 -11.93 16.48
C ARG A 163 -3.76 -12.60 15.94
N ASP A 164 -4.53 -11.85 15.15
CA ASP A 164 -5.81 -12.29 14.58
C ASP A 164 -5.64 -13.14 13.30
N LYS A 165 -4.41 -13.49 12.93
CA LYS A 165 -4.05 -14.30 11.76
C LYS A 165 -4.48 -13.70 10.40
N VAL A 166 -4.69 -12.39 10.35
CA VAL A 166 -4.87 -11.64 9.10
C VAL A 166 -3.57 -11.64 8.30
N LEU A 167 -2.44 -11.35 8.95
CA LEU A 167 -1.11 -11.54 8.37
C LEU A 167 -0.72 -13.02 8.35
N GLY A 168 0.15 -13.39 7.41
CA GLY A 168 0.73 -14.73 7.32
C GLY A 168 1.52 -15.14 8.57
N ARG A 169 1.92 -16.38 8.63
CA ARG A 169 2.79 -16.86 9.72
C ARG A 169 4.20 -16.27 9.55
N MET A 170 4.82 -15.86 10.66
CA MET A 170 6.25 -15.55 10.71
C MET A 170 7.03 -16.81 11.04
#